data_96845c3b899f0aaba13612d397f6f60e
#
_entry.id   96845c3b899f0aaba13612d397f6f60e
#
_cell.length_a   1.000
_cell.length_b   1.000
_cell.length_c   1.000
_cell.angle_alpha   90.00
_cell.angle_beta   90.00
_cell.angle_gamma   90.00
#
_symmetry.space_group_name_H-M   'P 1'
#
loop_
_entity.id
_entity.type
_entity.pdbx_description
1 polymer ?
#
loop_
_entity_poly.entity_id
_entity_poly.type
_entity_poly.pdbx_seq_one_letter_code
_entity_poly.pdbx_strand_id
1 'polypeptide(L)'
;RLWAGLGMLALVELVAAGVTFLRRGTAERVSHNPDATVTCGPADNFLPGTVTAFVRGRFYLARLNDGGFLAISRQCTHLGCTVPWVKDEKRFACPCHASAFDITGQVINTPAPRALDIYALTIKNNIVAVDTREPIRRSGFNKEQVVYPKS
;
A
#
# COMPACT_ATOMS: atom_id res chain seq x y z
N ARG A 1 -7.81 -40.12 40.35
CA ARG A 1 -8.97 -39.56 39.65
C ARG A 1 -8.93 -38.00 39.60
N LEU A 2 -8.40 -37.33 40.64
CA LEU A 2 -8.26 -35.86 40.67
C LEU A 2 -7.35 -35.31 39.56
N TRP A 3 -6.22 -35.96 39.28
CA TRP A 3 -5.24 -35.58 38.27
C TRP A 3 -5.78 -35.69 36.83
N ALA A 4 -6.64 -36.68 36.61
CA ALA A 4 -7.30 -36.83 35.29
C ALA A 4 -8.28 -35.68 35.00
N GLY A 5 -8.99 -35.19 36.01
CA GLY A 5 -9.90 -34.04 35.88
C GLY A 5 -9.16 -32.73 35.61
N LEU A 6 -8.03 -32.48 36.31
CA LEU A 6 -7.18 -31.30 36.09
C LEU A 6 -6.56 -31.29 34.66
N GLY A 7 -6.08 -32.44 34.18
CA GLY A 7 -5.56 -32.58 32.84
C GLY A 7 -6.58 -32.31 31.74
N MET A 8 -7.81 -32.77 31.93
CA MET A 8 -8.91 -32.55 31.00
C MET A 8 -9.35 -31.06 30.95
N LEU A 9 -9.36 -30.39 32.13
CA LEU A 9 -9.69 -28.96 32.20
C LEU A 9 -8.63 -28.12 31.48
N ALA A 10 -7.34 -28.38 31.68
CA ALA A 10 -6.25 -27.71 30.99
C ALA A 10 -6.28 -27.91 29.47
N LEU A 11 -6.68 -29.10 29.01
CA LEU A 11 -6.82 -29.39 27.60
C LEU A 11 -7.95 -28.58 26.95
N VAL A 12 -9.08 -28.45 27.65
CA VAL A 12 -10.24 -27.66 27.18
C VAL A 12 -9.88 -26.19 27.06
N GLU A 13 -9.15 -25.64 28.05
CA GLU A 13 -8.71 -24.22 27.99
C GLU A 13 -7.72 -23.99 26.85
N LEU A 14 -6.77 -24.90 26.61
CA LEU A 14 -5.82 -24.81 25.50
C LEU A 14 -6.51 -24.86 24.14
N VAL A 15 -7.50 -25.74 23.98
CA VAL A 15 -8.31 -25.85 22.74
C VAL A 15 -9.14 -24.58 22.57
N ALA A 16 -9.78 -24.09 23.60
CA ALA A 16 -10.57 -22.85 23.56
C ALA A 16 -9.71 -21.63 23.22
N ALA A 17 -8.51 -21.51 23.78
CA ALA A 17 -7.54 -20.47 23.47
C ALA A 17 -7.07 -20.58 22.01
N GLY A 18 -6.76 -21.79 21.53
CA GLY A 18 -6.38 -22.03 20.16
C GLY A 18 -7.47 -21.64 19.15
N VAL A 19 -8.72 -22.04 19.43
CA VAL A 19 -9.87 -21.69 18.58
C VAL A 19 -10.13 -20.18 18.58
N THR A 20 -10.02 -19.50 19.75
CA THR A 20 -10.18 -18.03 19.80
C THR A 20 -9.06 -17.30 19.08
N PHE A 21 -7.81 -17.79 19.16
CA PHE A 21 -6.67 -17.24 18.42
C PHE A 21 -6.85 -17.39 16.90
N LEU A 22 -7.26 -18.56 16.42
CA LEU A 22 -7.54 -18.81 15.01
C LEU A 22 -8.71 -17.97 14.49
N ARG A 23 -9.79 -17.84 15.29
CA ARG A 23 -10.94 -16.98 14.93
C ARG A 23 -10.57 -15.49 14.89
N ARG A 24 -9.73 -15.01 15.77
CA ARG A 24 -9.22 -13.62 15.72
C ARG A 24 -8.39 -13.37 14.47
N GLY A 25 -7.52 -14.30 14.08
CA GLY A 25 -6.70 -14.17 12.87
C GLY A 25 -7.51 -14.10 11.56
N THR A 26 -8.72 -14.65 11.54
CA THR A 26 -9.63 -14.57 10.38
C THR A 26 -10.56 -13.37 10.41
N ALA A 27 -10.93 -12.86 11.59
CA ALA A 27 -11.85 -11.71 11.73
C ALA A 27 -11.16 -10.35 11.51
N GLU A 28 -9.85 -10.24 11.71
CA GLU A 28 -9.11 -8.97 11.58
C GLU A 28 -8.76 -8.58 10.14
N ARG A 29 -9.06 -9.43 9.14
CA ARG A 29 -8.73 -9.16 7.73
C ARG A 29 -9.75 -8.33 6.97
N VAL A 30 -10.88 -7.98 7.54
CA VAL A 30 -11.90 -7.15 6.90
C VAL A 30 -12.41 -6.09 7.87
N SER A 31 -11.51 -5.22 8.32
CA SER A 31 -11.97 -3.91 8.76
C SER A 31 -12.32 -3.10 7.50
N HIS A 32 -13.57 -3.18 7.11
CA HIS A 32 -14.16 -2.29 6.13
C HIS A 32 -14.18 -0.90 6.77
N ASN A 33 -13.06 -0.16 6.65
CA ASN A 33 -13.00 1.22 7.08
C ASN A 33 -13.77 2.05 6.04
N PRO A 34 -14.94 2.62 6.37
CA PRO A 34 -15.68 3.46 5.44
C PRO A 34 -14.90 4.71 4.99
N ASP A 35 -13.86 5.09 5.73
CA ASP A 35 -12.99 6.24 5.46
C ASP A 35 -11.74 5.89 4.63
N ALA A 36 -11.77 4.79 3.88
CA ALA A 36 -10.63 4.33 3.10
C ALA A 36 -10.33 5.19 1.85
N THR A 37 -11.16 6.19 1.57
CA THR A 37 -10.91 7.15 0.49
C THR A 37 -10.20 8.38 1.04
N VAL A 38 -8.97 8.61 0.58
CA VAL A 38 -8.17 9.78 0.95
C VAL A 38 -8.35 10.85 -0.11
N THR A 39 -8.94 11.99 0.25
CA THR A 39 -9.01 13.17 -0.60
C THR A 39 -7.67 13.89 -0.55
N CYS A 40 -6.97 13.95 -1.70
CA CYS A 40 -5.64 14.55 -1.81
C CYS A 40 -5.69 16.07 -2.05
N GLY A 41 -6.78 16.55 -2.65
CA GLY A 41 -6.97 17.96 -3.02
C GLY A 41 -7.00 18.19 -4.54
N PRO A 42 -6.99 19.48 -4.97
CA PRO A 42 -7.01 19.83 -6.38
C PRO A 42 -5.80 19.29 -7.15
N ALA A 43 -6.02 18.76 -8.35
CA ALA A 43 -4.96 18.23 -9.20
C ALA A 43 -3.90 19.29 -9.54
N ASP A 44 -4.30 20.55 -9.65
CA ASP A 44 -3.41 21.67 -9.97
C ASP A 44 -2.39 21.98 -8.87
N ASN A 45 -2.65 21.55 -7.63
CA ASN A 45 -1.72 21.72 -6.51
C ASN A 45 -0.47 20.82 -6.60
N PHE A 46 -0.47 19.85 -7.51
CA PHE A 46 0.65 18.94 -7.68
C PHE A 46 1.40 19.29 -8.96
N LEU A 47 2.69 19.59 -8.88
CA LEU A 47 3.51 19.92 -10.04
C LEU A 47 3.90 18.65 -10.83
N PRO A 48 3.92 18.68 -12.19
CA PRO A 48 4.43 17.58 -12.99
C PRO A 48 5.86 17.16 -12.56
N GLY A 49 6.13 15.86 -12.59
CA GLY A 49 7.41 15.29 -12.18
C GLY A 49 7.64 15.27 -10.66
N THR A 50 6.60 15.47 -9.84
CA THR A 50 6.72 15.47 -8.38
C THR A 50 6.01 14.28 -7.71
N VAL A 51 6.48 13.97 -6.48
CA VAL A 51 5.93 12.92 -5.64
C VAL A 51 5.59 13.51 -4.27
N THR A 52 4.34 13.35 -3.85
CA THR A 52 3.83 13.83 -2.56
C THR A 52 3.47 12.65 -1.66
N ALA A 53 3.95 12.64 -0.41
CA ALA A 53 3.71 11.56 0.54
C ALA A 53 2.38 11.76 1.30
N PHE A 54 1.50 10.79 1.24
CA PHE A 54 0.28 10.68 2.05
C PHE A 54 0.48 9.62 3.14
N VAL A 55 1.06 10.03 4.27
CA VAL A 55 1.51 9.10 5.32
C VAL A 55 0.35 8.30 5.92
N ARG A 56 -0.79 8.95 6.21
CA ARG A 56 -1.98 8.26 6.76
C ARG A 56 -2.58 7.26 5.79
N GLY A 57 -2.57 7.54 4.48
CA GLY A 57 -3.04 6.64 3.43
C GLY A 57 -2.00 5.59 3.01
N ARG A 58 -0.77 5.66 3.54
CA ARG A 58 0.35 4.76 3.23
C ARG A 58 0.70 4.68 1.74
N PHE A 59 0.53 5.80 1.02
CA PHE A 59 0.87 5.90 -0.40
C PHE A 59 1.62 7.19 -0.73
N TYR A 60 2.15 7.23 -1.94
CA TYR A 60 2.67 8.41 -2.61
C TYR A 60 1.77 8.77 -3.77
N LEU A 61 1.42 10.03 -3.90
CA LEU A 61 0.80 10.55 -5.11
C LEU A 61 1.92 11.06 -6.02
N ALA A 62 2.16 10.37 -7.12
CA ALA A 62 3.09 10.78 -8.15
C ALA A 62 2.33 11.49 -9.27
N ARG A 63 2.74 12.71 -9.62
CA ARG A 63 2.31 13.37 -10.85
C ARG A 63 3.43 13.24 -11.88
N LEU A 64 3.14 12.52 -12.97
CA LEU A 64 4.09 12.27 -14.04
C LEU A 64 4.31 13.53 -14.88
N ASN A 65 5.40 13.58 -15.66
CA ASN A 65 5.73 14.73 -16.50
C ASN A 65 4.67 15.04 -17.58
N ASP A 66 3.93 14.02 -18.02
CA ASP A 66 2.83 14.14 -18.97
C ASP A 66 1.51 14.60 -18.32
N GLY A 67 1.53 14.91 -17.01
CA GLY A 67 0.37 15.40 -16.25
C GLY A 67 -0.50 14.30 -15.64
N GLY A 68 -0.21 13.03 -15.88
CA GLY A 68 -0.94 11.91 -15.31
C GLY A 68 -0.60 11.63 -13.86
N PHE A 69 -1.48 10.93 -13.14
CA PHE A 69 -1.35 10.61 -11.72
C PHE A 69 -1.30 9.12 -11.47
N LEU A 70 -0.50 8.73 -10.48
CA LEU A 70 -0.43 7.39 -9.89
C LEU A 70 -0.45 7.50 -8.37
N ALA A 71 -1.23 6.65 -7.70
CA ALA A 71 -1.18 6.47 -6.25
C ALA A 71 -0.35 5.22 -5.93
N ILE A 72 0.92 5.38 -5.55
CA ILE A 72 1.90 4.31 -5.41
C ILE A 72 2.00 3.89 -3.95
N SER A 73 1.91 2.60 -3.66
CA SER A 73 2.09 2.04 -2.32
C SER A 73 3.50 2.33 -1.79
N ARG A 74 3.59 2.65 -0.49
CA ARG A 74 4.88 2.85 0.20
C ARG A 74 5.58 1.54 0.56
N GLN A 75 4.99 0.40 0.26
CA GLN A 75 5.48 -0.90 0.68
C GLN A 75 6.33 -1.55 -0.41
N CYS A 76 7.59 -1.88 -0.08
CA CYS A 76 8.50 -2.58 -0.96
C CYS A 76 7.98 -3.98 -1.32
N THR A 77 8.02 -4.32 -2.60
CA THR A 77 7.54 -5.62 -3.10
C THR A 77 8.51 -6.77 -2.83
N HIS A 78 9.71 -6.49 -2.26
CA HIS A 78 10.62 -7.53 -1.80
C HIS A 78 10.14 -8.15 -0.47
N LEU A 79 10.22 -7.40 0.64
CA LEU A 79 9.88 -7.88 1.98
C LEU A 79 9.05 -6.86 2.80
N GLY A 80 8.36 -5.94 2.13
CA GLY A 80 7.38 -5.08 2.78
C GLY A 80 7.93 -3.85 3.51
N CYS A 81 9.23 -3.54 3.42
CA CYS A 81 9.79 -2.34 4.02
C CYS A 81 9.16 -1.07 3.44
N THR A 82 9.07 -0.01 4.23
CA THR A 82 8.65 1.31 3.71
C THR A 82 9.75 1.88 2.81
N VAL A 83 9.36 2.30 1.59
CA VAL A 83 10.28 2.84 0.59
C VAL A 83 10.12 4.35 0.53
N PRO A 84 11.09 5.16 0.98
CA PRO A 84 11.06 6.61 0.83
C PRO A 84 11.31 7.06 -0.61
N TRP A 85 10.73 8.21 -0.99
CA TRP A 85 11.10 8.95 -2.19
C TRP A 85 12.33 9.81 -1.92
N VAL A 86 13.40 9.61 -2.69
CA VAL A 86 14.64 10.40 -2.65
C VAL A 86 14.57 11.43 -3.77
N LYS A 87 14.24 12.67 -3.41
CA LYS A 87 13.94 13.74 -4.36
C LYS A 87 15.12 14.05 -5.29
N ASP A 88 16.33 14.11 -4.73
CA ASP A 88 17.55 14.47 -5.48
C ASP A 88 17.97 13.37 -6.47
N GLU A 89 17.65 12.13 -6.16
CA GLU A 89 17.91 10.96 -7.00
C GLU A 89 16.73 10.60 -7.92
N LYS A 90 15.58 11.28 -7.76
CA LYS A 90 14.32 11.04 -8.48
C LYS A 90 13.91 9.57 -8.52
N ARG A 91 14.07 8.87 -7.38
CA ARG A 91 13.72 7.45 -7.23
C ARG A 91 13.18 7.14 -5.85
N PHE A 92 12.45 6.05 -5.75
CA PHE A 92 12.15 5.40 -4.49
C PHE A 92 13.34 4.48 -4.14
N ALA A 93 13.87 4.56 -2.92
CA ALA A 93 15.00 3.76 -2.47
C ALA A 93 14.63 2.98 -1.21
N CYS A 94 14.68 1.64 -1.28
CA CYS A 94 14.39 0.78 -0.14
C CYS A 94 15.63 0.68 0.76
N PRO A 95 15.55 1.08 2.05
CA PRO A 95 16.70 1.08 2.94
C PRO A 95 17.11 -0.32 3.40
N CYS A 96 16.23 -1.33 3.23
CA CYS A 96 16.47 -2.67 3.77
C CYS A 96 17.48 -3.48 2.91
N HIS A 97 17.27 -3.51 1.58
CA HIS A 97 18.06 -4.34 0.67
C HIS A 97 18.36 -3.62 -0.65
N ALA A 98 18.40 -2.30 -0.64
CA ALA A 98 18.77 -1.46 -1.78
C ALA A 98 17.90 -1.59 -3.05
N SER A 99 16.72 -2.21 -2.98
CA SER A 99 15.77 -2.15 -4.10
C SER A 99 15.44 -0.70 -4.43
N ALA A 100 15.41 -0.35 -5.71
CA ALA A 100 15.05 0.99 -6.15
C ALA A 100 14.00 0.96 -7.26
N PHE A 101 13.19 2.04 -7.30
CA PHE A 101 12.10 2.16 -8.25
C PHE A 101 12.06 3.59 -8.78
N ASP A 102 11.67 3.75 -10.04
CA ASP A 102 11.47 5.06 -10.64
C ASP A 102 10.18 5.74 -10.16
N ILE A 103 9.89 6.94 -10.69
CA ILE A 103 8.68 7.71 -10.35
C ILE A 103 7.37 6.97 -10.65
N THR A 104 7.37 6.01 -11.56
CA THR A 104 6.20 5.17 -11.86
C THR A 104 6.09 3.97 -10.94
N GLY A 105 7.08 3.74 -10.07
CA GLY A 105 7.20 2.57 -9.22
C GLY A 105 7.76 1.34 -9.93
N GLN A 106 8.28 1.47 -11.16
CA GLN A 106 8.96 0.40 -11.89
C GLN A 106 10.31 0.10 -11.23
N VAL A 107 10.68 -1.18 -11.13
CA VAL A 107 11.99 -1.60 -10.58
C VAL A 107 13.12 -1.11 -11.47
N ILE A 108 14.08 -0.42 -10.87
CA ILE A 108 15.34 -0.01 -11.50
C ILE A 108 16.56 -0.63 -10.82
N ASN A 109 16.39 -1.17 -9.60
CA ASN A 109 17.40 -1.98 -8.92
C ASN A 109 16.75 -3.09 -8.09
N THR A 110 17.32 -4.31 -8.15
CA THR A 110 16.88 -5.49 -7.41
C THR A 110 17.25 -5.38 -5.92
N PRO A 111 16.72 -6.26 -5.01
CA PRO A 111 16.08 -7.55 -5.26
C PRO A 111 14.55 -7.55 -5.36
N ALA A 112 13.86 -6.39 -5.39
CA ALA A 112 12.42 -6.38 -5.57
C ALA A 112 12.01 -7.09 -6.88
N PRO A 113 11.09 -8.07 -6.84
CA PRO A 113 10.78 -8.91 -7.99
C PRO A 113 9.81 -8.25 -9.00
N ARG A 114 9.18 -7.14 -8.62
CA ARG A 114 8.15 -6.47 -9.42
C ARG A 114 7.96 -5.02 -8.99
N ALA A 115 7.24 -4.25 -9.80
CA ALA A 115 6.90 -2.85 -9.51
C ALA A 115 6.16 -2.70 -8.17
N LEU A 116 6.22 -1.51 -7.58
CA LEU A 116 5.41 -1.13 -6.42
C LEU A 116 3.93 -1.22 -6.77
N ASP A 117 3.11 -1.70 -5.84
CA ASP A 117 1.65 -1.73 -5.99
C ASP A 117 1.09 -0.30 -6.08
N ILE A 118 -0.10 -0.16 -6.64
CA ILE A 118 -0.81 1.12 -6.73
C ILE A 118 -2.18 1.00 -6.06
N TYR A 119 -2.78 2.15 -5.77
CA TYR A 119 -4.16 2.24 -5.32
C TYR A 119 -5.04 2.82 -6.42
N ALA A 120 -6.32 2.46 -6.40
CA ALA A 120 -7.30 3.05 -7.28
C ALA A 120 -7.40 4.56 -7.03
N LEU A 121 -7.30 5.35 -8.09
CA LEU A 121 -7.32 6.81 -8.06
C LEU A 121 -8.42 7.32 -8.97
N THR A 122 -9.12 8.34 -8.52
CA THR A 122 -10.12 9.05 -9.32
C THR A 122 -9.87 10.55 -9.26
N ILE A 123 -10.19 11.23 -10.37
CA ILE A 123 -10.16 12.70 -10.43
C ILE A 123 -11.55 13.16 -10.89
N LYS A 124 -12.24 13.88 -10.00
CA LYS A 124 -13.58 14.45 -10.28
C LYS A 124 -13.59 15.92 -9.89
N ASN A 125 -14.08 16.78 -10.77
CA ASN A 125 -14.12 18.23 -10.53
C ASN A 125 -12.77 18.78 -10.04
N ASN A 126 -11.68 18.36 -10.70
CA ASN A 126 -10.30 18.70 -10.35
C ASN A 126 -9.82 18.17 -8.97
N ILE A 127 -10.60 17.38 -8.24
CA ILE A 127 -10.21 16.81 -6.95
C ILE A 127 -9.70 15.38 -7.14
N VAL A 128 -8.48 15.14 -6.66
CA VAL A 128 -7.83 13.82 -6.64
C VAL A 128 -8.26 13.08 -5.37
N ALA A 129 -8.76 11.87 -5.53
CA ALA A 129 -9.13 10.97 -4.43
C ALA A 129 -8.57 9.57 -4.68
N VAL A 130 -8.04 8.93 -3.63
CA VAL A 130 -7.40 7.62 -3.66
C VAL A 130 -8.14 6.67 -2.73
N ASP A 131 -8.55 5.52 -3.27
CA ASP A 131 -9.14 4.43 -2.50
C ASP A 131 -8.01 3.52 -1.97
N THR A 132 -7.77 3.56 -0.66
CA THR A 132 -6.68 2.84 0.01
C THR A 132 -7.10 1.49 0.59
N ARG A 133 -8.32 1.01 0.31
CA ARG A 133 -8.83 -0.27 0.84
C ARG A 133 -7.98 -1.45 0.42
N GLU A 134 -7.63 -1.52 -0.84
CA GLU A 134 -6.89 -2.64 -1.38
C GLU A 134 -5.85 -2.16 -2.41
N PRO A 135 -4.57 -2.52 -2.26
CA PRO A 135 -3.56 -2.22 -3.26
C PRO A 135 -3.74 -3.12 -4.48
N ILE A 136 -3.65 -2.53 -5.66
CA ILE A 136 -3.67 -3.23 -6.94
C ILE A 136 -2.26 -3.75 -7.22
N ARG A 137 -2.13 -5.07 -7.19
CA ARG A 137 -0.87 -5.74 -7.52
C ARG A 137 -0.59 -5.65 -9.01
N ARG A 138 0.67 -5.34 -9.37
CA ARG A 138 1.11 -5.25 -10.76
C ARG A 138 2.49 -5.86 -10.96
N SER A 139 2.77 -6.36 -12.15
CA SER A 139 4.10 -6.86 -12.54
C SER A 139 5.04 -5.72 -12.93
N GLY A 140 4.51 -4.68 -13.58
CA GLY A 140 5.25 -3.54 -14.08
C GLY A 140 4.36 -2.32 -14.31
N PHE A 141 4.95 -1.24 -14.79
CA PHE A 141 4.23 -0.04 -15.20
C PHE A 141 3.53 -0.25 -16.55
N ASN A 142 2.28 0.24 -16.63
CA ASN A 142 1.50 0.36 -17.87
C ASN A 142 0.80 1.72 -17.89
N LYS A 143 0.75 2.38 -19.03
CA LYS A 143 0.08 3.68 -19.21
C LYS A 143 -1.41 3.66 -18.87
N GLU A 144 -2.09 2.53 -19.01
CA GLU A 144 -3.49 2.35 -18.64
C GLU A 144 -3.73 2.49 -17.11
N GLN A 145 -2.68 2.40 -16.30
CA GLN A 145 -2.74 2.61 -14.86
C GLN A 145 -2.77 4.09 -14.46
N VAL A 146 -2.44 4.97 -15.41
CA VAL A 146 -2.32 6.41 -15.18
C VAL A 146 -3.68 7.08 -15.32
N VAL A 147 -4.03 7.93 -14.37
CA VAL A 147 -5.27 8.70 -14.41
C VAL A 147 -4.96 10.16 -14.75
N TYR A 148 -5.64 10.68 -15.76
CA TYR A 148 -5.48 12.07 -16.20
C TYR A 148 -6.65 12.92 -15.75
N PRO A 149 -6.41 14.21 -15.37
CA PRO A 149 -7.48 15.17 -15.18
C PRO A 149 -8.27 15.29 -16.51
N LYS A 150 -9.60 15.27 -16.40
CA LYS A 150 -10.43 15.61 -17.56
C LYS A 150 -10.44 17.13 -17.72
N SER A 151 -10.03 17.60 -18.87
CA SER A 151 -10.21 19.00 -19.31
C SER A 151 -11.68 19.35 -19.41
#